data_2a254d9bd2f6ac34f1298413cceedcf0
#
_entry.id   2a254d9bd2f6ac34f1298413cceedcf0
#
_cell.length_a   1.000
_cell.length_b   1.000
_cell.length_c   1.000
_cell.angle_alpha   90.00
_cell.angle_beta   90.00
_cell.angle_gamma   90.00
#
_symmetry.space_group_name_H-M   'P 1'
#
loop_
_entity.id
_entity.type
_entity.pdbx_description
1 polymer ?
#
loop_
_entity_poly.entity_id
_entity_poly.type
_entity_poly.pdbx_seq_one_letter_code
_entity_poly.pdbx_strand_id
1 'polypeptide(L)'
;GSYPEKGVNAIEEASVFINLIKGIKLSGNKELGNSVIYPRLIRSEASGFSVPDVCLIEVDSKLIYPDKPKEILKKLKKISSDFYKNKKIKFMPKIYYKSRPTPFCSPYQVDKDNKFVKICKQSVKESTGKAVLFYRNSVADECIFADRLKIPVVTIGPNGGGAHEXXXX
;
A
#
# COMPACT_ATOMS: atom_id res chain seq x y z
N GLY A 1 -1.43 29.78 -20.50
CA GLY A 1 -2.42 30.53 -21.28
C GLY A 1 -2.80 31.83 -20.61
N SER A 2 -3.48 32.68 -21.37
CA SER A 2 -3.85 34.02 -20.90
C SER A 2 -4.96 34.01 -19.82
N TYR A 3 -5.68 32.94 -19.72
CA TYR A 3 -6.84 32.82 -18.80
C TYR A 3 -6.79 31.48 -18.09
N PRO A 4 -5.84 31.29 -17.16
CA PRO A 4 -5.68 29.99 -16.46
C PRO A 4 -6.94 29.60 -15.66
N GLU A 5 -7.71 30.58 -15.20
CA GLU A 5 -8.96 30.36 -14.44
C GLU A 5 -10.08 29.72 -15.26
N LYS A 6 -9.95 29.72 -16.58
CA LYS A 6 -10.93 29.08 -17.48
C LYS A 6 -10.66 27.61 -17.74
N GLY A 7 -9.46 27.13 -17.32
CA GLY A 7 -9.06 25.75 -17.48
C GLY A 7 -9.20 24.95 -16.19
N VAL A 8 -9.03 23.63 -16.30
CA VAL A 8 -8.91 22.75 -15.14
C VAL A 8 -7.44 22.39 -15.02
N ASN A 9 -6.83 22.79 -13.92
CA ASN A 9 -5.42 22.52 -13.64
C ASN A 9 -5.25 21.11 -13.06
N ALA A 10 -4.68 20.22 -13.84
CA ALA A 10 -4.52 18.82 -13.44
C ALA A 10 -3.64 18.65 -12.17
N ILE A 11 -2.70 19.57 -11.93
CA ILE A 11 -1.87 19.53 -10.72
C ILE A 11 -2.71 19.85 -9.47
N GLU A 12 -3.58 20.89 -9.58
CA GLU A 12 -4.47 21.25 -8.47
C GLU A 12 -5.43 20.12 -8.15
N GLU A 13 -6.03 19.50 -9.18
CA GLU A 13 -6.93 18.37 -9.00
C GLU A 13 -6.21 17.15 -8.42
N ALA A 14 -4.95 16.93 -8.81
CA ALA A 14 -4.12 15.86 -8.23
C ALA A 14 -3.86 16.11 -6.74
N SER A 15 -3.60 17.36 -6.35
CA SER A 15 -3.42 17.75 -4.95
C SER A 15 -4.68 17.47 -4.12
N VAL A 16 -5.84 17.83 -4.66
CA VAL A 16 -7.14 17.53 -4.02
C VAL A 16 -7.30 16.00 -3.87
N PHE A 17 -7.02 15.25 -4.92
CA PHE A 17 -7.15 13.79 -4.90
C PHE A 17 -6.22 13.14 -3.86
N ILE A 18 -5.00 13.65 -3.72
CA ILE A 18 -4.06 13.18 -2.69
C ILE A 18 -4.67 13.35 -1.28
N ASN A 19 -5.33 14.48 -1.03
CA ASN A 19 -5.99 14.70 0.27
C ASN A 19 -7.19 13.76 0.48
N LEU A 20 -7.93 13.46 -0.59
CA LEU A 20 -9.01 12.47 -0.52
C LEU A 20 -8.48 11.08 -0.15
N ILE A 21 -7.34 10.68 -0.71
CA ILE A 21 -6.70 9.38 -0.42
C ILE A 21 -6.38 9.26 1.07
N LYS A 22 -5.88 10.33 1.69
CA LYS A 22 -5.55 10.33 3.13
C LYS A 22 -6.77 10.06 4.02
N GLY A 23 -7.97 10.36 3.54
CA GLY A 23 -9.22 10.12 4.27
C GLY A 23 -9.76 8.70 4.18
N ILE A 24 -9.14 7.81 3.42
CA ILE A 24 -9.63 6.45 3.23
C ILE A 24 -9.42 5.62 4.50
N LYS A 25 -10.53 5.09 5.03
CA LYS A 25 -10.46 4.19 6.18
C LYS A 25 -10.00 2.81 5.74
N LEU A 26 -8.90 2.36 6.32
CA LEU A 26 -8.29 1.07 6.08
C LEU A 26 -8.33 0.22 7.35
N SER A 27 -8.09 -1.08 7.21
CA SER A 27 -8.07 -1.98 8.35
C SER A 27 -6.88 -1.70 9.26
N GLY A 28 -7.11 -1.90 10.55
CA GLY A 28 -6.08 -1.86 11.57
C GLY A 28 -6.17 -3.10 12.45
N ASN A 29 -5.05 -3.53 12.98
CA ASN A 29 -4.94 -4.69 13.83
C ASN A 29 -3.87 -4.41 14.89
N LYS A 30 -4.16 -4.74 16.13
CA LYS A 30 -3.27 -4.46 17.26
C LYS A 30 -1.89 -5.12 17.08
N GLU A 31 -1.86 -6.31 16.50
CA GLU A 31 -0.62 -7.08 16.31
C GLU A 31 0.08 -6.75 14.98
N LEU A 32 -0.73 -6.57 13.91
CA LEU A 32 -0.20 -6.37 12.55
C LEU A 32 0.05 -4.89 12.20
N GLY A 33 -0.46 -3.96 13.03
CA GLY A 33 -0.43 -2.54 12.72
C GLY A 33 -1.60 -2.16 11.82
N ASN A 34 -1.39 -1.19 10.94
CA ASN A 34 -2.44 -0.66 10.06
C ASN A 34 -2.08 -0.82 8.59
N SER A 35 -3.08 -1.10 7.77
CA SER A 35 -2.93 -0.89 6.32
C SER A 35 -2.67 0.59 6.07
N VAL A 36 -1.78 0.89 5.14
CA VAL A 36 -1.50 2.27 4.76
C VAL A 36 -1.56 2.42 3.25
N ILE A 37 -1.95 3.62 2.82
CA ILE A 37 -1.98 4.00 1.43
C ILE A 37 -1.35 5.40 1.33
N TYR A 38 -0.46 5.59 0.36
CA TYR A 38 0.26 6.87 0.24
C TYR A 38 0.66 7.13 -1.20
N PRO A 39 0.67 8.41 -1.61
CA PRO A 39 1.23 8.75 -2.91
C PRO A 39 2.75 8.58 -2.88
N ARG A 40 3.29 7.90 -3.87
CA ARG A 40 4.71 7.61 -4.01
C ARG A 40 5.38 8.47 -5.05
N LEU A 41 4.61 8.91 -6.05
CA LEU A 41 5.12 9.74 -7.13
C LEU A 41 4.01 10.63 -7.64
N ILE A 42 4.35 11.86 -7.97
CA ILE A 42 3.49 12.76 -8.72
C ILE A 42 4.31 13.32 -9.88
N ARG A 43 3.70 13.38 -11.06
CA ARG A 43 4.38 13.86 -12.26
C ARG A 43 3.36 14.54 -13.16
N SER A 44 3.75 15.71 -13.63
CA SER A 44 2.95 16.48 -14.59
C SER A 44 3.89 17.23 -15.52
N GLU A 45 3.50 17.35 -16.76
CA GLU A 45 4.23 18.12 -17.76
C GLU A 45 3.24 19.03 -18.46
N ALA A 46 3.55 20.29 -18.53
CA ALA A 46 2.77 21.26 -19.27
C ALA A 46 3.48 21.62 -20.58
N SER A 47 2.72 21.78 -21.63
CA SER A 47 3.26 22.22 -22.91
C SER A 47 3.31 23.75 -22.94
N GLY A 48 4.53 24.31 -22.95
CA GLY A 48 4.74 25.75 -22.97
C GLY A 48 4.09 26.44 -21.77
N PHE A 49 3.30 27.47 -22.06
CA PHE A 49 2.61 28.27 -21.03
C PHE A 49 1.19 27.81 -20.76
N SER A 50 0.82 26.60 -21.19
CA SER A 50 -0.54 26.07 -20.98
C SER A 50 -0.75 25.61 -19.55
N VAL A 51 -2.00 25.64 -19.09
CA VAL A 51 -2.40 25.00 -17.84
C VAL A 51 -2.20 23.49 -18.01
N PRO A 52 -1.56 22.79 -17.06
CA PRO A 52 -1.34 21.35 -17.18
C PRO A 52 -2.67 20.59 -17.31
N ASP A 53 -2.76 19.76 -18.34
CA ASP A 53 -3.96 18.97 -18.64
C ASP A 53 -3.87 17.52 -18.15
N VAL A 54 -2.67 17.06 -17.78
CA VAL A 54 -2.42 15.70 -17.26
C VAL A 54 -1.57 15.78 -16.02
N CYS A 55 -1.93 15.01 -15.01
CA CYS A 55 -1.11 14.78 -13.84
C CYS A 55 -1.22 13.31 -13.44
N LEU A 56 -0.10 12.63 -13.34
CA LEU A 56 -0.02 11.23 -12.94
C LEU A 56 0.33 11.16 -11.45
N ILE A 57 -0.45 10.37 -10.71
CA ILE A 57 -0.13 10.03 -9.33
C ILE A 57 0.06 8.52 -9.24
N GLU A 58 1.22 8.07 -8.77
CA GLU A 58 1.40 6.68 -8.39
C GLU A 58 1.13 6.56 -6.89
N VAL A 59 0.24 5.65 -6.55
CA VAL A 59 -0.16 5.40 -5.16
C VAL A 59 0.29 4.00 -4.79
N ASP A 60 1.01 3.88 -3.70
CA ASP A 60 1.40 2.60 -3.16
C ASP A 60 0.52 2.25 -1.95
N SER A 61 0.40 0.96 -1.67
CA SER A 61 -0.36 0.50 -0.51
C SER A 61 0.36 -0.69 0.13
N LYS A 62 0.51 -0.62 1.44
CA LYS A 62 0.94 -1.75 2.26
C LYS A 62 -0.29 -2.24 3.00
N LEU A 63 -0.72 -3.44 2.67
CA LEU A 63 -1.98 -3.99 3.19
C LEU A 63 -1.68 -5.07 4.23
N ILE A 64 -2.45 -5.06 5.32
CA ILE A 64 -2.49 -6.15 6.28
C ILE A 64 -3.76 -6.97 6.04
N TYR A 65 -3.76 -8.22 6.50
CA TYR A 65 -4.96 -9.04 6.48
C TYR A 65 -6.08 -8.37 7.32
N PRO A 66 -7.34 -8.26 6.86
CA PRO A 66 -7.89 -8.90 5.66
C PRO A 66 -8.01 -8.00 4.41
N ASP A 67 -7.41 -6.81 4.39
CA ASP A 67 -7.54 -5.89 3.26
C ASP A 67 -7.05 -6.52 1.95
N LYS A 68 -7.74 -6.24 0.86
CA LYS A 68 -7.42 -6.75 -0.48
C LYS A 68 -7.29 -5.62 -1.49
N PRO A 69 -6.36 -5.72 -2.44
CA PRO A 69 -6.14 -4.66 -3.44
C PRO A 69 -7.41 -4.26 -4.20
N LYS A 70 -8.25 -5.23 -4.56
CA LYS A 70 -9.50 -4.97 -5.28
C LYS A 70 -10.43 -4.06 -4.48
N GLU A 71 -10.46 -4.23 -3.16
CA GLU A 71 -11.30 -3.41 -2.28
C GLU A 71 -10.76 -1.99 -2.16
N ILE A 72 -9.43 -1.86 -2.07
CA ILE A 72 -8.78 -0.54 -2.06
C ILE A 72 -9.09 0.20 -3.37
N LEU A 73 -8.98 -0.50 -4.51
CA LEU A 73 -9.31 0.11 -5.80
C LEU A 73 -10.78 0.57 -5.84
N LYS A 74 -11.71 -0.24 -5.30
CA LYS A 74 -13.13 0.15 -5.20
C LYS A 74 -13.32 1.39 -4.32
N LYS A 75 -12.64 1.44 -3.16
CA LYS A 75 -12.69 2.61 -2.26
C LYS A 75 -12.18 3.87 -2.95
N LEU A 76 -11.05 3.77 -3.66
CA LEU A 76 -10.47 4.89 -4.41
C LEU A 76 -11.44 5.38 -5.50
N LYS A 77 -12.02 4.48 -6.27
CA LYS A 77 -12.99 4.83 -7.32
C LYS A 77 -14.25 5.46 -6.72
N LYS A 78 -14.74 4.92 -5.60
CA LYS A 78 -15.93 5.45 -4.94
C LYS A 78 -15.69 6.87 -4.42
N ILE A 79 -14.62 7.10 -3.68
CA ILE A 79 -14.33 8.42 -3.10
C ILE A 79 -14.13 9.46 -4.22
N SER A 80 -13.50 9.05 -5.30
CA SER A 80 -13.33 9.90 -6.48
C SER A 80 -14.69 10.26 -7.10
N SER A 81 -15.51 9.25 -7.36
CA SER A 81 -16.84 9.44 -7.95
C SER A 81 -17.71 10.34 -7.07
N ASP A 82 -17.76 10.06 -5.77
CA ASP A 82 -18.58 10.84 -4.82
C ASP A 82 -18.15 12.31 -4.78
N PHE A 83 -16.83 12.55 -4.82
CA PHE A 83 -16.28 13.92 -4.81
C PHE A 83 -16.59 14.66 -6.10
N TYR A 84 -16.31 14.05 -7.26
CA TYR A 84 -16.40 14.76 -8.54
C TYR A 84 -17.82 14.88 -9.09
N LYS A 85 -18.77 14.05 -8.63
CA LYS A 85 -20.18 14.17 -9.00
C LYS A 85 -20.76 15.54 -8.69
N ASN A 86 -20.31 16.16 -7.61
CA ASN A 86 -20.84 17.43 -7.12
C ASN A 86 -20.06 18.64 -7.65
N LYS A 87 -19.00 18.42 -8.41
CA LYS A 87 -18.25 19.51 -9.02
C LYS A 87 -18.85 19.89 -10.39
N LYS A 88 -18.84 21.17 -10.67
CA LYS A 88 -19.32 21.69 -11.98
C LYS A 88 -18.33 21.40 -13.12
N ILE A 89 -17.14 20.89 -12.82
CA ILE A 89 -16.11 20.59 -13.82
C ILE A 89 -16.29 19.17 -14.37
N LYS A 90 -16.11 19.01 -15.66
CA LYS A 90 -16.15 17.69 -16.32
C LYS A 90 -14.78 17.02 -16.20
N PHE A 91 -14.48 16.58 -15.01
CA PHE A 91 -13.21 15.91 -14.72
C PHE A 91 -13.47 14.63 -13.91
N MET A 92 -12.78 13.56 -14.29
CA MET A 92 -12.85 12.30 -13.55
C MET A 92 -11.50 11.60 -13.67
N PRO A 93 -10.79 11.37 -12.55
CA PRO A 93 -9.51 10.66 -12.62
C PRO A 93 -9.70 9.23 -13.11
N LYS A 94 -8.80 8.77 -13.96
CA LYS A 94 -8.71 7.36 -14.35
C LYS A 94 -7.92 6.62 -13.28
N ILE A 95 -8.55 5.66 -12.62
CA ILE A 95 -7.93 4.91 -11.51
C ILE A 95 -7.83 3.43 -11.90
N TYR A 96 -6.61 2.90 -11.91
CA TYR A 96 -6.35 1.52 -12.34
C TYR A 96 -5.08 0.98 -11.67
N TYR A 97 -4.91 -0.32 -11.72
CA TYR A 97 -3.67 -0.94 -11.27
C TYR A 97 -2.56 -0.72 -12.29
N LYS A 98 -1.42 -0.27 -11.79
CA LYS A 98 -0.21 -0.21 -12.59
C LYS A 98 0.30 -1.65 -12.79
N SER A 99 0.60 -2.02 -14.03
CA SER A 99 1.22 -3.30 -14.33
C SER A 99 2.58 -3.41 -13.64
N ARG A 100 2.89 -4.59 -13.12
CA ARG A 100 4.15 -4.88 -12.43
C ARG A 100 4.78 -6.14 -13.00
N PRO A 101 6.11 -6.17 -13.11
CA PRO A 101 6.79 -7.41 -13.52
C PRO A 101 6.74 -8.49 -12.44
N THR A 102 6.57 -8.10 -11.17
CA THR A 102 6.50 -9.02 -10.04
C THR A 102 5.05 -9.28 -9.62
N PRO A 103 4.72 -10.48 -9.15
CA PRO A 103 3.37 -10.74 -8.69
C PRO A 103 3.02 -9.92 -7.45
N PHE A 104 1.74 -9.73 -7.23
CA PHE A 104 1.25 -9.10 -6.01
C PHE A 104 1.43 -10.08 -4.83
N CYS A 105 2.03 -9.59 -3.76
CA CYS A 105 2.19 -10.36 -2.53
C CYS A 105 0.98 -10.09 -1.62
N SER A 106 0.09 -11.06 -1.51
CA SER A 106 -1.10 -10.93 -0.67
C SER A 106 -0.73 -10.92 0.81
N PRO A 107 -1.37 -10.08 1.62
CA PRO A 107 -1.15 -10.17 3.06
C PRO A 107 -1.68 -11.51 3.60
N TYR A 108 -0.99 -12.07 4.58
CA TYR A 108 -1.39 -13.30 5.23
C TYR A 108 -1.12 -13.19 6.74
N GLN A 109 -1.78 -14.06 7.49
CA GLN A 109 -1.55 -14.16 8.92
C GLN A 109 -1.62 -15.64 9.31
N VAL A 110 -0.65 -16.10 10.08
CA VAL A 110 -0.66 -17.44 10.66
C VAL A 110 -0.97 -17.29 12.14
N ASP A 111 -1.91 -18.10 12.61
CA ASP A 111 -2.29 -18.10 14.03
C ASP A 111 -1.10 -18.49 14.89
N LYS A 112 -0.79 -17.71 15.92
CA LYS A 112 0.27 -17.99 16.87
C LYS A 112 0.11 -19.36 17.57
N ASP A 113 -1.12 -19.87 17.62
CA ASP A 113 -1.43 -21.16 18.23
C ASP A 113 -1.38 -22.33 17.25
N ASN A 114 -1.08 -22.07 15.98
CA ASN A 114 -0.85 -23.10 14.98
C ASN A 114 0.30 -24.01 15.42
N LYS A 115 0.12 -25.33 15.26
CA LYS A 115 1.09 -26.34 15.65
C LYS A 115 2.49 -26.10 15.05
N PHE A 116 2.55 -25.73 13.77
CA PHE A 116 3.81 -25.44 13.08
C PHE A 116 4.53 -24.25 13.71
N VAL A 117 3.80 -23.18 14.03
CA VAL A 117 4.37 -21.99 14.70
C VAL A 117 4.96 -22.38 16.06
N LYS A 118 4.24 -23.21 16.83
CA LYS A 118 4.71 -23.67 18.15
C LYS A 118 5.98 -24.50 18.04
N ILE A 119 6.06 -25.39 17.06
CA ILE A 119 7.26 -26.21 16.81
C ILE A 119 8.44 -25.29 16.45
N CYS A 120 8.26 -24.38 15.51
CA CYS A 120 9.32 -23.42 15.11
C CYS A 120 9.80 -22.59 16.30
N LYS A 121 8.88 -22.08 17.10
CA LYS A 121 9.21 -21.28 18.29
C LYS A 121 10.04 -22.11 19.29
N GLN A 122 9.63 -23.35 19.52
CA GLN A 122 10.35 -24.25 20.46
C GLN A 122 11.76 -24.55 19.95
N SER A 123 11.90 -24.88 18.66
CA SER A 123 13.22 -25.17 18.07
C SER A 123 14.17 -23.96 18.17
N VAL A 124 13.66 -22.77 17.89
CA VAL A 124 14.46 -21.54 18.03
C VAL A 124 14.89 -21.36 19.49
N LYS A 125 13.94 -21.53 20.41
CA LYS A 125 14.25 -21.39 21.85
C LYS A 125 15.33 -22.39 22.31
N GLU A 126 15.25 -23.62 21.83
CA GLU A 126 16.24 -24.66 22.18
C GLU A 126 17.62 -24.34 21.61
N SER A 127 17.68 -23.76 20.42
CA SER A 127 18.94 -23.46 19.75
C SER A 127 19.60 -22.17 20.24
N THR A 128 18.81 -21.17 20.63
CA THR A 128 19.32 -19.82 20.92
C THR A 128 19.04 -19.34 22.34
N GLY A 129 18.32 -20.12 23.13
CA GLY A 129 17.93 -19.76 24.50
C GLY A 129 16.69 -18.89 24.57
N LYS A 130 16.28 -18.25 23.47
CA LYS A 130 15.15 -17.33 23.46
C LYS A 130 14.44 -17.33 22.12
N ALA A 131 13.11 -17.24 22.13
CA ALA A 131 12.32 -17.09 20.92
C ALA A 131 11.22 -16.06 21.16
N VAL A 132 11.14 -15.06 20.29
CA VAL A 132 10.12 -14.02 20.35
C VAL A 132 9.29 -14.09 19.06
N LEU A 133 7.97 -14.10 19.20
CA LEU A 133 7.05 -14.02 18.06
C LEU A 133 6.69 -12.58 17.80
N PHE A 134 6.71 -12.21 16.54
CA PHE A 134 6.23 -10.89 16.12
C PHE A 134 5.64 -11.00 14.72
N TYR A 135 4.79 -10.05 14.39
CA TYR A 135 4.24 -9.91 13.04
C TYR A 135 5.01 -8.84 12.29
N ARG A 136 5.38 -9.15 11.06
CA ARG A 136 6.13 -8.25 10.19
C ARG A 136 5.17 -7.56 9.23
N ASN A 137 5.34 -6.25 9.06
CA ASN A 137 4.51 -5.46 8.14
C ASN A 137 5.21 -5.18 6.81
N SER A 138 6.16 -6.03 6.43
CA SER A 138 6.84 -5.95 5.14
C SER A 138 6.48 -7.15 4.27
N VAL A 139 6.71 -7.03 2.97
CA VAL A 139 6.43 -8.10 2.02
C VAL A 139 7.73 -8.81 1.64
N ALA A 140 7.65 -10.11 1.47
CA ALA A 140 8.73 -10.95 0.97
C ALA A 140 8.14 -12.21 0.35
N ASP A 141 8.98 -13.09 -0.13
CA ASP A 141 8.56 -14.25 -0.93
C ASP A 141 7.64 -15.21 -0.17
N GLU A 142 7.71 -15.24 1.16
CA GLU A 142 6.81 -16.07 1.98
C GLU A 142 5.33 -15.75 1.74
N CYS A 143 5.01 -14.52 1.34
CA CYS A 143 3.64 -14.16 0.99
C CYS A 143 3.12 -14.98 -0.18
N ILE A 144 4.00 -15.29 -1.15
CA ILE A 144 3.65 -16.08 -2.34
C ILE A 144 3.35 -17.52 -1.94
N PHE A 145 4.19 -18.10 -1.08
CA PHE A 145 3.97 -19.47 -0.59
C PHE A 145 2.66 -19.58 0.20
N ALA A 146 2.42 -18.62 1.11
CA ALA A 146 1.20 -18.60 1.90
C ALA A 146 -0.04 -18.45 0.99
N ASP A 147 0.03 -17.58 -0.02
CA ASP A 147 -1.11 -17.32 -0.90
C ASP A 147 -1.34 -18.45 -1.92
N ARG A 148 -0.28 -18.98 -2.53
CA ARG A 148 -0.42 -19.99 -3.59
C ARG A 148 -0.62 -21.39 -3.06
N LEU A 149 0.13 -21.76 -2.02
CA LEU A 149 0.10 -23.12 -1.48
C LEU A 149 -0.87 -23.27 -0.30
N LYS A 150 -1.33 -22.15 0.27
CA LYS A 150 -2.25 -22.14 1.42
C LYS A 150 -1.69 -22.91 2.62
N ILE A 151 -0.38 -22.80 2.81
CA ILE A 151 0.31 -23.45 3.93
C ILE A 151 0.72 -22.38 4.96
N PRO A 152 0.84 -22.75 6.24
CA PRO A 152 1.41 -21.82 7.21
C PRO A 152 2.88 -21.60 6.92
N VAL A 153 3.31 -20.35 6.90
CA VAL A 153 4.69 -19.96 6.63
C VAL A 153 5.22 -19.15 7.81
N VAL A 154 6.40 -19.49 8.29
CA VAL A 154 7.08 -18.82 9.40
C VAL A 154 8.47 -18.41 8.92
N THR A 155 8.82 -17.16 9.13
CA THR A 155 10.17 -16.66 8.86
C THR A 155 10.97 -16.70 10.16
N ILE A 156 12.14 -17.28 10.13
CA ILE A 156 13.06 -17.37 11.27
C ILE A 156 14.33 -16.60 10.92
N GLY A 157 14.80 -15.78 11.85
CA GLY A 157 16.02 -15.01 11.64
C GLY A 157 16.38 -14.19 12.87
N PRO A 158 17.55 -13.54 12.84
CA PRO A 158 17.96 -12.69 13.94
C PRO A 158 17.01 -11.50 14.08
N ASN A 159 16.79 -11.05 15.29
CA ASN A 159 16.05 -9.84 15.57
C ASN A 159 16.98 -8.64 15.39
N GLY A 160 16.60 -7.72 14.56
CA GLY A 160 17.37 -6.49 14.30
C GLY A 160 16.50 -5.40 13.73
N GLY A 161 17.03 -4.18 13.76
CA GLY A 161 16.40 -3.00 13.17
C GLY A 161 17.24 -2.44 12.05
N GLY A 162 16.73 -1.39 11.41
CA GLY A 162 17.46 -0.66 10.40
C GLY A 162 17.60 -1.35 9.05
N ALA A 163 16.76 -2.28 8.74
CA ALA A 163 16.77 -2.93 7.42
C ALA A 163 16.59 -1.87 6.32
N HIS A 164 17.51 -1.88 5.36
CA HIS A 164 17.58 -0.90 4.25
C HIS A 164 18.00 0.52 4.69
N GLU A 165 18.49 0.73 5.92
CA GLU A 165 19.05 2.01 6.33
C GLU A 165 20.48 2.07 5.87
N UNK A 166 20.72 2.93 5.12
CA UNK A 166 22.03 3.02 4.68
C UNK A 166 22.78 3.69 5.73
N UNK A 167 23.57 3.10 6.20
CA UNK A 167 24.37 3.77 7.09
C UNK A 167 25.10 4.82 6.35
N UNK A 168 24.81 5.69 6.42
CA UNK A 168 25.51 6.79 5.89
C UNK A 168 26.64 7.01 6.78
N UNK A 169 27.39 6.48 6.57
CA UNK A 169 28.58 6.57 7.30
C UNK A 169 29.51 7.44 6.94
#